data_257dce3a9ef64d10d34264f97326dd83
#
_entry.id   257dce3a9ef64d10d34264f97326dd83
#
_cell.length_a   1.000
_cell.length_b   1.000
_cell.length_c   1.000
_cell.angle_alpha   90.00
_cell.angle_beta   90.00
_cell.angle_gamma   90.00
#
_symmetry.space_group_name_H-M   'P 1'
#
loop_
_entity.id
_entity.type
_entity.pdbx_description
1 polymer ?
#
loop_
_entity_poly.entity_id
_entity_poly.type
_entity_poly.pdbx_seq_one_letter_code
_entity_poly.pdbx_strand_id
1 'polypeptide(L)'
;GVFKAFVTDFKAKPLNLYQNFRSDPRLRRMQNAMVKVMDPAAAIPDEDLEGDIGTIGVLRFADAAEEADEVAKMIQGWIENDAYLPSQIAILVSKQADLYTQQLVARLLAMDVPCRSEQALQDLASEPIARVVVDYLSVVFGDREPDAYGRLLDFLLQESPNEEDASRVLSH
;
A
#
# COMPACT_ATOMS: atom_id res chain seq x y z
N GLY A 1 -5.51 -24.54 9.05
CA GLY A 1 -5.82 -23.42 8.17
C GLY A 1 -6.14 -23.93 6.75
N VAL A 2 -6.76 -23.07 5.94
CA VAL A 2 -7.26 -23.39 4.58
C VAL A 2 -6.20 -24.06 3.69
N PHE A 3 -4.96 -23.58 3.72
CA PHE A 3 -3.87 -24.18 2.91
C PHE A 3 -3.54 -25.63 3.26
N LYS A 4 -3.63 -26.01 4.55
CA LYS A 4 -3.40 -27.41 4.95
C LYS A 4 -4.53 -28.32 4.45
N ALA A 5 -5.77 -27.84 4.48
CA ALA A 5 -6.92 -28.57 3.90
C ALA A 5 -6.71 -28.82 2.40
N PHE A 6 -6.25 -27.84 1.63
CA PHE A 6 -5.96 -28.00 0.22
C PHE A 6 -4.96 -29.12 -0.09
N VAL A 7 -3.89 -29.21 0.68
CA VAL A 7 -2.90 -30.28 0.52
C VAL A 7 -3.53 -31.65 0.80
N THR A 8 -4.37 -31.75 1.84
CA THR A 8 -5.00 -33.00 2.24
C THR A 8 -6.12 -33.44 1.30
N ASP A 9 -7.03 -32.53 0.98
CA ASP A 9 -8.27 -32.84 0.26
C ASP A 9 -8.05 -33.02 -1.24
N PHE A 10 -7.13 -32.23 -1.81
CA PHE A 10 -6.83 -32.25 -3.26
C PHE A 10 -5.49 -32.88 -3.62
N LYS A 11 -4.74 -33.41 -2.62
CA LYS A 11 -3.36 -33.90 -2.81
C LYS A 11 -2.47 -32.87 -3.51
N ALA A 12 -2.73 -31.59 -3.27
CA ALA A 12 -1.99 -30.50 -3.89
C ALA A 12 -0.53 -30.49 -3.43
N LYS A 13 0.40 -30.34 -4.37
CA LYS A 13 1.82 -30.17 -4.05
C LYS A 13 2.08 -28.71 -3.74
N PRO A 14 2.52 -28.35 -2.51
CA PRO A 14 2.90 -26.99 -2.23
C PRO A 14 4.15 -26.60 -3.03
N LEU A 15 4.08 -25.48 -3.71
CA LEU A 15 5.23 -24.87 -4.39
C LEU A 15 5.55 -23.56 -3.65
N ASN A 16 6.78 -23.44 -3.21
CA ASN A 16 7.27 -22.23 -2.55
C ASN A 16 8.00 -21.35 -3.56
N LEU A 17 7.64 -20.07 -3.61
CA LEU A 17 8.34 -19.06 -4.40
C LEU A 17 9.36 -18.37 -3.47
N TYR A 18 10.59 -18.87 -3.44
CA TYR A 18 11.65 -18.32 -2.61
C TYR A 18 12.34 -17.12 -3.24
N GLN A 19 12.31 -17.01 -4.56
CA GLN A 19 13.03 -15.97 -5.28
C GLN A 19 12.28 -14.65 -5.22
N ASN A 20 12.88 -13.69 -4.53
CA ASN A 20 12.38 -12.32 -4.42
C ASN A 20 13.23 -11.40 -5.30
N PHE A 21 12.66 -10.93 -6.40
CA PHE A 21 13.33 -10.04 -7.36
C PHE A 21 13.19 -8.56 -7.01
N ARG A 22 12.39 -8.22 -6.00
CA ARG A 22 12.06 -6.84 -5.65
C ARG A 22 13.05 -6.24 -4.65
N SER A 23 13.52 -7.05 -3.72
CA SER A 23 14.31 -6.57 -2.59
C SER A 23 15.78 -6.93 -2.75
N ASP A 24 16.65 -6.01 -2.37
CA ASP A 24 18.09 -6.24 -2.33
C ASP A 24 18.48 -7.36 -1.36
N PRO A 25 19.60 -8.05 -1.59
CA PRO A 25 20.02 -9.19 -0.79
C PRO A 25 20.12 -8.93 0.71
N ARG A 26 20.62 -7.75 1.12
CA ARG A 26 20.69 -7.41 2.56
C ARG A 26 19.31 -7.30 3.20
N LEU A 27 18.34 -6.70 2.51
CA LEU A 27 16.97 -6.62 3.00
C LEU A 27 16.33 -8.00 3.09
N ARG A 28 16.54 -8.87 2.10
CA ARG A 28 16.07 -10.27 2.14
C ARG A 28 16.64 -11.04 3.31
N ARG A 29 17.94 -10.90 3.61
CA ARG A 29 18.55 -11.52 4.80
C ARG A 29 17.95 -11.02 6.10
N MET A 30 17.71 -9.72 6.23
CA MET A 30 17.02 -9.16 7.40
C MET A 30 15.62 -9.76 7.56
N GLN A 31 14.83 -9.76 6.48
CA GLN A 31 13.49 -10.36 6.48
C GLN A 31 13.55 -11.83 6.87
N ASN A 32 14.49 -12.61 6.32
CA ASN A 32 14.64 -14.01 6.64
C ASN A 32 15.04 -14.24 8.12
N ALA A 33 15.89 -13.37 8.67
CA ALA A 33 16.21 -13.41 10.10
C ALA A 33 14.99 -13.18 10.98
N MET A 34 14.09 -12.26 10.60
CA MET A 34 12.83 -12.04 11.29
C MET A 34 11.88 -13.25 11.15
N VAL A 35 11.78 -13.82 9.96
CA VAL A 35 10.96 -15.01 9.69
C VAL A 35 11.45 -16.21 10.51
N LYS A 36 12.76 -16.42 10.60
CA LYS A 36 13.33 -17.49 11.43
C LYS A 36 12.90 -17.45 12.90
N VAL A 37 12.66 -16.24 13.42
CA VAL A 37 12.17 -16.04 14.79
C VAL A 37 10.66 -16.30 14.90
N MET A 38 9.89 -15.88 13.91
CA MET A 38 8.42 -15.94 13.93
C MET A 38 7.88 -17.30 13.46
N ASP A 39 8.42 -17.83 12.39
CA ASP A 39 8.05 -19.12 11.79
C ASP A 39 9.28 -19.78 11.14
N PRO A 40 10.09 -20.56 11.89
CA PRO A 40 11.29 -21.19 11.36
C PRO A 40 11.04 -22.10 10.16
N ALA A 41 9.83 -22.66 10.03
CA ALA A 41 9.46 -23.55 8.92
C ALA A 41 9.27 -22.78 7.60
N ALA A 42 9.02 -21.48 7.64
CA ALA A 42 8.87 -20.62 6.48
C ALA A 42 10.18 -19.92 6.07
N ALA A 43 11.28 -20.11 6.81
CA ALA A 43 12.54 -19.47 6.51
C ALA A 43 13.13 -19.98 5.19
N ILE A 44 13.70 -19.04 4.43
CA ILE A 44 14.39 -19.32 3.15
C ILE A 44 15.80 -19.87 3.46
N PRO A 45 16.35 -20.84 2.70
CA PRO A 45 17.74 -21.26 2.81
C PRO A 45 18.71 -20.09 2.64
N ASP A 46 19.79 -20.08 3.40
CA ASP A 46 20.74 -18.93 3.39
C ASP A 46 21.48 -18.79 2.06
N GLU A 47 21.73 -19.89 1.34
CA GLU A 47 22.32 -19.89 0.00
C GLU A 47 21.49 -19.12 -1.06
N ASP A 48 20.19 -19.01 -0.86
CA ASP A 48 19.31 -18.23 -1.74
C ASP A 48 19.32 -16.72 -1.45
N LEU A 49 20.10 -16.29 -0.45
CA LEU A 49 20.18 -14.92 0.04
C LEU A 49 21.54 -14.25 -0.19
N GLU A 50 22.31 -14.74 -1.15
CA GLU A 50 23.65 -14.20 -1.47
C GLU A 50 23.59 -12.78 -2.01
N GLY A 51 24.70 -12.04 -1.79
CA GLY A 51 24.92 -10.67 -2.27
C GLY A 51 24.94 -9.64 -1.13
N ASP A 52 25.61 -8.51 -1.39
CA ASP A 52 25.84 -7.43 -0.42
C ASP A 52 25.19 -6.09 -0.77
N ILE A 53 24.35 -6.08 -1.80
CA ILE A 53 23.62 -4.86 -2.23
C ILE A 53 22.52 -4.54 -1.22
N GLY A 54 22.30 -3.25 -1.02
CA GLY A 54 21.30 -2.70 -0.10
C GLY A 54 21.92 -2.20 1.21
N THR A 55 21.23 -1.28 1.87
CA THR A 55 21.63 -0.71 3.15
C THR A 55 20.52 -0.87 4.16
N ILE A 56 20.87 -1.22 5.39
CA ILE A 56 19.94 -1.34 6.52
C ILE A 56 20.55 -0.59 7.69
N GLY A 57 19.77 0.28 8.31
CA GLY A 57 20.11 0.96 9.56
C GLY A 57 19.03 0.71 10.61
N VAL A 58 19.43 0.63 11.86
CA VAL A 58 18.52 0.61 13.01
C VAL A 58 18.82 1.83 13.86
N LEU A 59 17.83 2.70 13.99
CA LEU A 59 17.95 3.94 14.75
C LEU A 59 17.11 3.84 16.02
N ARG A 60 17.55 4.52 17.07
CA ARG A 60 16.83 4.66 18.32
C ARG A 60 16.85 6.13 18.73
N PHE A 61 15.71 6.62 19.14
CA PHE A 61 15.50 8.01 19.54
C PHE A 61 14.97 8.04 20.97
N ALA A 62 15.20 9.15 21.67
CA ALA A 62 14.73 9.32 23.03
C ALA A 62 13.20 9.51 23.10
N ASP A 63 12.65 10.20 22.10
CA ASP A 63 11.22 10.45 21.98
C ASP A 63 10.79 10.64 20.51
N ALA A 64 9.49 10.82 20.31
CA ALA A 64 8.90 10.98 18.97
C ALA A 64 9.28 12.32 18.29
N ALA A 65 9.65 13.34 19.06
CA ALA A 65 10.06 14.62 18.50
C ALA A 65 11.47 14.53 17.91
N GLU A 66 12.40 13.90 18.64
CA GLU A 66 13.76 13.61 18.15
C GLU A 66 13.70 12.67 16.94
N GLU A 67 12.86 11.61 16.99
CA GLU A 67 12.64 10.73 15.84
C GLU A 67 12.20 11.52 14.60
N ALA A 68 11.18 12.39 14.75
CA ALA A 68 10.67 13.19 13.65
C ALA A 68 11.72 14.15 13.07
N ASP A 69 12.50 14.81 13.93
CA ASP A 69 13.55 15.72 13.51
C ASP A 69 14.68 15.02 12.76
N GLU A 70 15.17 13.91 13.29
CA GLU A 70 16.31 13.19 12.71
C GLU A 70 15.90 12.44 11.43
N VAL A 71 14.71 11.80 11.41
CA VAL A 71 14.20 11.14 10.20
C VAL A 71 13.93 12.16 9.09
N ALA A 72 13.39 13.35 9.41
CA ALA A 72 13.19 14.38 8.40
C ALA A 72 14.50 14.88 7.79
N LYS A 73 15.55 15.09 8.61
CA LYS A 73 16.89 15.44 8.12
C LYS A 73 17.51 14.34 7.24
N MET A 74 17.34 13.09 7.63
CA MET A 74 17.82 11.96 6.82
C MET A 74 17.14 11.94 5.45
N ILE A 75 15.82 12.09 5.41
CA ILE A 75 15.05 12.12 4.16
C ILE A 75 15.49 13.30 3.29
N GLN A 76 15.64 14.48 3.86
CA GLN A 76 16.17 15.65 3.16
C GLN A 76 17.56 15.37 2.59
N GLY A 77 18.44 14.76 3.36
CA GLY A 77 19.79 14.37 2.92
C GLY A 77 19.76 13.40 1.75
N TRP A 78 18.86 12.41 1.73
CA TRP A 78 18.71 11.50 0.61
C TRP A 78 18.23 12.20 -0.67
N ILE A 79 17.36 13.19 -0.54
CA ILE A 79 16.88 13.96 -1.69
C ILE A 79 17.98 14.88 -2.24
N GLU A 80 18.67 15.60 -1.36
CA GLU A 80 19.66 16.61 -1.75
C GLU A 80 21.00 16.00 -2.20
N ASN A 81 21.47 14.94 -1.52
CA ASN A 81 22.81 14.40 -1.74
C ASN A 81 22.81 13.11 -2.58
N ASP A 82 21.78 12.28 -2.43
CA ASP A 82 21.70 10.97 -3.09
C ASP A 82 20.73 10.99 -4.29
N ALA A 83 20.15 12.13 -4.61
CA ALA A 83 19.24 12.35 -5.72
C ALA A 83 17.96 11.45 -5.72
N TYR A 84 17.54 10.98 -4.55
CA TYR A 84 16.27 10.27 -4.45
C TYR A 84 15.09 11.23 -4.67
N LEU A 85 14.09 10.76 -5.40
CA LEU A 85 12.84 11.50 -5.53
C LEU A 85 11.95 11.21 -4.30
N PRO A 86 11.15 12.17 -3.80
CA PRO A 86 10.22 11.93 -2.70
C PRO A 86 9.28 10.74 -2.95
N SER A 87 8.89 10.50 -4.21
CA SER A 87 8.06 9.36 -4.61
C SER A 87 8.72 7.98 -4.47
N GLN A 88 10.04 7.94 -4.26
CA GLN A 88 10.81 6.71 -4.04
C GLN A 88 10.97 6.38 -2.55
N ILE A 89 10.53 7.27 -1.67
CA ILE A 89 10.67 7.12 -0.22
C ILE A 89 9.30 6.77 0.38
N ALA A 90 9.26 5.69 1.16
CA ALA A 90 8.06 5.26 1.86
C ALA A 90 8.32 5.17 3.37
N ILE A 91 7.39 5.70 4.17
CA ILE A 91 7.38 5.62 5.62
C ILE A 91 6.26 4.66 6.02
N LEU A 92 6.62 3.57 6.69
CA LEU A 92 5.67 2.55 7.11
C LEU A 92 5.54 2.56 8.62
N VAL A 93 4.30 2.60 9.10
CA VAL A 93 3.97 2.50 10.53
C VAL A 93 2.98 1.37 10.77
N SER A 94 3.02 0.78 11.96
CA SER A 94 2.24 -0.44 12.24
C SER A 94 0.74 -0.19 12.35
N LYS A 95 0.32 1.01 12.79
CA LYS A 95 -1.09 1.42 12.93
C LYS A 95 -1.17 2.91 13.27
N GLN A 96 -2.38 3.49 13.14
CA GLN A 96 -2.66 4.90 13.46
C GLN A 96 -1.66 5.86 12.82
N ALA A 97 -1.48 5.75 11.51
CA ALA A 97 -0.49 6.52 10.75
C ALA A 97 -0.58 8.01 11.07
N ASP A 98 -1.77 8.59 11.06
CA ASP A 98 -1.99 10.01 11.30
C ASP A 98 -1.49 10.48 12.67
N LEU A 99 -1.58 9.61 13.69
CA LEU A 99 -1.08 9.93 15.04
C LEU A 99 0.46 9.86 15.10
N TYR A 100 1.03 8.76 14.59
CA TYR A 100 2.47 8.53 14.71
C TYR A 100 3.31 9.32 13.74
N THR A 101 2.76 9.71 12.58
CA THR A 101 3.52 10.45 11.56
C THR A 101 3.29 11.96 11.59
N GLN A 102 2.38 12.47 12.42
CA GLN A 102 2.00 13.89 12.44
C GLN A 102 3.20 14.84 12.59
N GLN A 103 4.08 14.55 13.55
CA GLN A 103 5.26 15.39 13.77
C GLN A 103 6.24 15.31 12.60
N LEU A 104 6.48 14.11 12.08
CA LEU A 104 7.36 13.91 10.94
C LEU A 104 6.84 14.60 9.68
N VAL A 105 5.54 14.47 9.38
CA VAL A 105 4.89 15.18 8.27
C VAL A 105 5.04 16.68 8.41
N ALA A 106 4.83 17.24 9.61
CA ALA A 106 5.01 18.67 9.87
C ALA A 106 6.47 19.13 9.62
N ARG A 107 7.47 18.31 10.00
CA ARG A 107 8.89 18.62 9.73
C ARG A 107 9.22 18.55 8.23
N LEU A 108 8.77 17.53 7.54
CA LEU A 108 8.98 17.38 6.11
C LEU A 108 8.36 18.55 5.32
N LEU A 109 7.14 18.94 5.65
CA LEU A 109 6.49 20.10 5.02
C LEU A 109 7.23 21.42 5.33
N ALA A 110 7.76 21.60 6.54
CA ALA A 110 8.58 22.77 6.88
C ALA A 110 9.92 22.81 6.12
N MET A 111 10.37 21.69 5.57
CA MET A 111 11.56 21.55 4.71
C MET A 111 11.21 21.53 3.21
N ASP A 112 9.98 21.89 2.83
CA ASP A 112 9.46 21.81 1.45
C ASP A 112 9.53 20.42 0.81
N VAL A 113 9.56 19.35 1.62
CA VAL A 113 9.50 17.97 1.15
C VAL A 113 8.05 17.52 1.03
N PRO A 114 7.54 17.29 -0.19
CA PRO A 114 6.16 16.85 -0.38
C PRO A 114 5.95 15.44 0.16
N CYS A 115 4.89 15.27 0.96
CA CYS A 115 4.48 13.97 1.49
C CYS A 115 2.96 13.83 1.46
N ARG A 116 2.48 12.58 1.41
CA ARG A 116 1.05 12.27 1.43
C ARG A 116 0.78 11.04 2.28
N SER A 117 -0.43 10.94 2.83
CA SER A 117 -0.92 9.74 3.50
C SER A 117 -1.67 8.85 2.49
N GLU A 118 -1.18 7.64 2.28
CA GLU A 118 -1.87 6.65 1.44
C GLU A 118 -3.19 6.18 2.10
N GLN A 119 -3.27 6.21 3.43
CA GLN A 119 -4.49 5.88 4.14
C GLN A 119 -5.61 6.86 3.81
N ALA A 120 -5.32 8.17 3.79
CA ALA A 120 -6.31 9.18 3.40
C ALA A 120 -6.82 8.98 1.97
N LEU A 121 -5.98 8.49 1.05
CA LEU A 121 -6.40 8.16 -0.31
C LEU A 121 -7.25 6.89 -0.37
N GLN A 122 -6.95 5.88 0.45
CA GLN A 122 -7.77 4.66 0.53
C GLN A 122 -9.15 4.96 1.13
N ASP A 123 -9.21 5.78 2.17
CA ASP A 123 -10.48 6.20 2.78
C ASP A 123 -11.33 6.99 1.78
N LEU A 124 -10.72 7.91 1.00
CA LEU A 124 -11.41 8.63 -0.06
C LEU A 124 -11.97 7.70 -1.14
N ALA A 125 -11.21 6.69 -1.56
CA ALA A 125 -11.66 5.72 -2.56
C ALA A 125 -12.79 4.81 -2.08
N SER A 126 -12.98 4.68 -0.77
CA SER A 126 -14.09 3.93 -0.15
C SER A 126 -15.37 4.75 0.04
N GLU A 127 -15.28 6.08 -0.09
CA GLU A 127 -16.44 6.97 -0.02
C GLU A 127 -17.43 6.69 -1.16
N PRO A 128 -18.75 6.63 -0.89
CA PRO A 128 -19.76 6.32 -1.90
C PRO A 128 -19.68 7.21 -3.14
N ILE A 129 -19.47 8.51 -2.94
CA ILE A 129 -19.38 9.47 -4.05
C ILE A 129 -18.12 9.25 -4.90
N ALA A 130 -16.99 8.88 -4.30
CA ALA A 130 -15.77 8.58 -5.04
C ALA A 130 -15.95 7.31 -5.88
N ARG A 131 -16.67 6.30 -5.38
CA ARG A 131 -17.05 5.11 -6.14
C ARG A 131 -17.88 5.46 -7.36
N VAL A 132 -18.90 6.31 -7.22
CA VAL A 132 -19.72 6.76 -8.35
C VAL A 132 -18.87 7.43 -9.42
N VAL A 133 -17.92 8.28 -9.03
CA VAL A 133 -16.99 8.93 -9.98
C VAL A 133 -16.11 7.89 -10.67
N VAL A 134 -15.57 6.92 -9.94
CA VAL A 134 -14.74 5.84 -10.51
C VAL A 134 -15.56 4.97 -11.46
N ASP A 135 -16.78 4.57 -11.07
CA ASP A 135 -17.68 3.80 -11.92
C ASP A 135 -18.06 4.56 -13.20
N TYR A 136 -18.34 5.86 -13.09
CA TYR A 136 -18.58 6.72 -14.25
C TYR A 136 -17.38 6.77 -15.20
N LEU A 137 -16.17 7.00 -14.69
CA LEU A 137 -14.95 7.02 -15.50
C LEU A 137 -14.67 5.65 -16.14
N SER A 138 -14.91 4.56 -15.41
CA SER A 138 -14.78 3.20 -15.94
C SER A 138 -15.75 2.94 -17.09
N VAL A 139 -16.99 3.39 -16.98
CA VAL A 139 -18.00 3.25 -18.07
C VAL A 139 -17.64 4.10 -19.29
N VAL A 140 -17.13 5.33 -19.08
CA VAL A 140 -16.84 6.27 -20.18
C VAL A 140 -15.52 5.93 -20.89
N PHE A 141 -14.49 5.53 -20.17
CA PHE A 141 -13.13 5.32 -20.69
C PHE A 141 -12.68 3.86 -20.68
N GLY A 142 -13.38 2.98 -19.97
CA GLY A 142 -13.10 1.55 -19.94
C GLY A 142 -13.66 0.81 -21.16
N ASP A 143 -13.18 -0.41 -21.36
CA ASP A 143 -13.61 -1.27 -22.46
C ASP A 143 -14.59 -2.33 -21.94
N ARG A 144 -15.90 -2.01 -21.97
CA ARG A 144 -17.01 -2.86 -21.50
C ARG A 144 -16.92 -3.24 -20.01
N GLU A 145 -17.33 -2.32 -19.16
CA GLU A 145 -17.37 -2.50 -17.70
C GLU A 145 -18.83 -2.66 -17.19
N PRO A 146 -19.47 -3.84 -17.41
CA PRO A 146 -20.90 -4.04 -17.09
C PRO A 146 -21.19 -3.90 -15.59
N ASP A 147 -20.25 -4.27 -14.73
CA ASP A 147 -20.42 -4.17 -13.28
C ASP A 147 -20.40 -2.71 -12.81
N ALA A 148 -19.51 -1.88 -13.37
CA ALA A 148 -19.48 -0.44 -13.08
C ALA A 148 -20.75 0.26 -13.57
N TYR A 149 -21.22 -0.11 -14.76
CA TYR A 149 -22.49 0.39 -15.32
C TYR A 149 -23.70 0.02 -14.44
N GLY A 150 -23.77 -1.23 -13.98
CA GLY A 150 -24.81 -1.69 -13.09
C GLY A 150 -24.86 -0.88 -11.79
N ARG A 151 -23.71 -0.68 -11.12
CA ARG A 151 -23.64 0.12 -9.89
C ARG A 151 -24.01 1.59 -10.11
N LEU A 152 -23.62 2.16 -11.25
CA LEU A 152 -23.97 3.53 -11.60
C LEU A 152 -25.48 3.69 -11.81
N LEU A 153 -26.11 2.73 -12.48
CA LEU A 153 -27.57 2.70 -12.63
C LEU A 153 -28.28 2.59 -11.27
N ASP A 154 -27.84 1.67 -10.42
CA ASP A 154 -28.43 1.49 -9.08
C ASP A 154 -28.35 2.78 -8.27
N PHE A 155 -27.22 3.49 -8.34
CA PHE A 155 -27.06 4.77 -7.67
C PHE A 155 -28.03 5.82 -8.19
N LEU A 156 -28.13 5.98 -9.50
CA LEU A 156 -29.02 6.96 -10.14
C LEU A 156 -30.52 6.67 -9.88
N LEU A 157 -30.89 5.39 -9.83
CA LEU A 157 -32.27 4.98 -9.54
C LEU A 157 -32.66 5.17 -8.06
N GLN A 158 -31.68 5.05 -7.14
CA GLN A 158 -31.92 5.31 -5.72
C GLN A 158 -32.13 6.81 -5.42
N GLU A 159 -31.46 7.68 -6.16
CA GLU A 159 -31.58 9.15 -6.03
C GLU A 159 -32.81 9.72 -6.76
N SER A 160 -33.48 8.92 -7.62
CA SER A 160 -34.61 9.39 -8.44
C SER A 160 -35.92 8.75 -7.94
N PRO A 161 -36.70 9.42 -7.06
CA PRO A 161 -37.92 8.85 -6.47
C PRO A 161 -39.10 8.77 -7.45
N ASN A 162 -38.99 9.21 -8.70
CA ASN A 162 -40.03 9.19 -9.69
C ASN A 162 -39.76 8.21 -10.85
N GLU A 163 -40.69 7.28 -11.09
CA GLU A 163 -40.64 6.31 -12.20
C GLU A 163 -40.50 6.95 -13.60
N GLU A 164 -40.92 8.20 -13.80
CA GLU A 164 -40.81 8.93 -15.04
C GLU A 164 -39.36 9.33 -15.38
N ASP A 165 -38.52 9.63 -14.37
CA ASP A 165 -37.13 9.99 -14.57
C ASP A 165 -36.24 8.76 -14.85
N ALA A 166 -36.57 7.60 -14.26
CA ALA A 166 -35.92 6.34 -14.55
C ALA A 166 -36.08 5.92 -16.03
N SER A 167 -37.25 6.16 -16.61
CA SER A 167 -37.54 5.84 -18.01
C SER A 167 -36.77 6.73 -18.99
N ARG A 168 -36.44 7.97 -18.62
CA ARG A 168 -35.64 8.88 -19.42
C ARG A 168 -34.17 8.52 -19.47
N VAL A 169 -33.60 8.06 -18.34
CA VAL A 169 -32.20 7.65 -18.25
C VAL A 169 -31.93 6.37 -19.07
N LEU A 170 -32.91 5.47 -19.15
CA LEU A 170 -32.79 4.21 -19.90
C LEU A 170 -33.05 4.35 -21.41
N SER A 171 -33.49 5.53 -21.91
CA SER A 171 -33.84 5.76 -23.32
C SER A 171 -32.76 6.45 -24.16
N HIS A 172 -31.61 6.75 -23.57
CA HIS A 172 -30.43 7.32 -24.21
C HIS A 172 -29.22 6.39 -24.08
#